data_25cd9bf33b1ed182c980ba011ccaa06d
#
_entry.id   25cd9bf33b1ed182c980ba011ccaa06d
#
_cell.length_a   1.000
_cell.length_b   1.000
_cell.length_c   1.000
_cell.angle_alpha   90.00
_cell.angle_beta   90.00
_cell.angle_gamma   90.00
#
_symmetry.space_group_name_H-M   'P 1'
#
loop_
_entity.id
_entity.type
_entity.pdbx_description
1 polymer ?
#
loop_
_entity_poly.entity_id
_entity_poly.type
_entity_poly.pdbx_seq_one_letter_code
_entity_poly.pdbx_strand_id
1 'polypeptide(L)'
;MGDWNKILTDIGRLWDVYGQAYLKGIQNTLILATVATLAGCLIGLLCGVLNTIPYNKNDNIVKRFFLRLIRIVIQVYVEVFRGTPMVLQAVFLYYGLPYFTDNAVKFTNIWVAAIVVVSINTGAYMAESVRGGIISIDPGQTEGAKAIGMTH
;
A
#
# COMPACT_ATOMS: atom_id res chain seq x y z
N MET A 1 29.17 6.95 -40.28
CA MET A 1 27.81 6.50 -40.67
C MET A 1 27.77 5.00 -40.37
N GLY A 2 28.04 4.70 -39.12
CA GLY A 2 28.29 3.33 -38.68
C GLY A 2 27.19 2.87 -37.77
N ASP A 3 26.98 1.62 -37.72
CA ASP A 3 26.39 0.80 -36.70
C ASP A 3 24.86 0.73 -36.51
N TRP A 4 24.05 1.58 -37.11
CA TRP A 4 22.60 1.45 -36.97
C TRP A 4 22.07 0.11 -37.50
N ASN A 5 22.60 -0.38 -38.62
CA ASN A 5 22.20 -1.68 -39.17
C ASN A 5 22.64 -2.84 -38.27
N LYS A 6 23.81 -2.73 -37.65
CA LYS A 6 24.30 -3.70 -36.69
C LYS A 6 23.43 -3.69 -35.42
N ILE A 7 23.11 -2.51 -34.89
CA ILE A 7 22.20 -2.33 -33.73
C ILE A 7 20.83 -2.94 -34.02
N LEU A 8 20.25 -2.66 -35.18
CA LEU A 8 18.94 -3.22 -35.55
C LEU A 8 18.97 -4.75 -35.69
N THR A 9 20.06 -5.29 -36.24
CA THR A 9 20.24 -6.75 -36.36
C THR A 9 20.40 -7.40 -34.97
N ASP A 10 21.16 -6.77 -34.08
CA ASP A 10 21.36 -7.26 -32.71
C ASP A 10 20.05 -7.17 -31.89
N ILE A 11 19.26 -6.09 -32.06
CA ILE A 11 17.92 -5.98 -31.43
C ILE A 11 16.99 -7.09 -31.97
N GLY A 12 16.97 -7.33 -33.26
CA GLY A 12 16.18 -8.42 -33.87
C GLY A 12 16.56 -9.79 -33.29
N ARG A 13 17.84 -10.07 -33.23
CA ARG A 13 18.35 -11.32 -32.63
C ARG A 13 17.98 -11.45 -31.13
N LEU A 14 18.10 -10.38 -30.36
CA LEU A 14 17.71 -10.37 -28.94
C LEU A 14 16.20 -10.62 -28.78
N TRP A 15 15.40 -10.03 -29.67
CA TRP A 15 13.97 -10.24 -29.65
C TRP A 15 13.58 -11.68 -30.00
N ASP A 16 14.22 -12.28 -31.01
CA ASP A 16 13.96 -13.68 -31.37
C ASP A 16 14.30 -14.67 -30.27
N VAL A 17 15.37 -14.38 -29.50
CA VAL A 17 15.82 -15.25 -28.40
C VAL A 17 15.05 -14.99 -27.10
N TYR A 18 14.83 -13.74 -26.75
CA TYR A 18 14.31 -13.33 -25.42
C TYR A 18 12.92 -12.69 -25.44
N GLY A 19 12.33 -12.44 -26.61
CA GLY A 19 11.06 -11.71 -26.76
C GLY A 19 9.93 -12.28 -25.89
N GLN A 20 9.79 -13.61 -25.86
CA GLN A 20 8.80 -14.28 -25.02
C GLN A 20 9.06 -14.06 -23.52
N ALA A 21 10.31 -14.03 -23.09
CA ALA A 21 10.66 -13.77 -21.70
C ALA A 21 10.35 -12.32 -21.31
N TYR A 22 10.61 -11.36 -22.20
CA TYR A 22 10.24 -9.94 -21.97
C TYR A 22 8.73 -9.76 -21.87
N LEU A 23 7.95 -10.34 -22.78
CA LEU A 23 6.49 -10.26 -22.74
C LEU A 23 5.92 -10.85 -21.47
N LYS A 24 6.43 -12.02 -21.04
CA LYS A 24 6.04 -12.64 -19.80
C LYS A 24 6.44 -11.79 -18.56
N GLY A 25 7.61 -11.16 -18.61
CA GLY A 25 8.07 -10.23 -17.57
C GLY A 25 7.15 -9.02 -17.45
N ILE A 26 6.77 -8.40 -18.57
CA ILE A 26 5.82 -7.28 -18.64
C ILE A 26 4.47 -7.70 -18.05
N GLN A 27 3.91 -8.82 -18.51
CA GLN A 27 2.64 -9.34 -18.02
C GLN A 27 2.67 -9.54 -16.50
N ASN A 28 3.69 -10.19 -16.00
CA ASN A 28 3.88 -10.45 -14.58
C ASN A 28 3.97 -9.15 -13.76
N THR A 29 4.72 -8.19 -14.24
CA THR A 29 4.86 -6.87 -13.59
C THR A 29 3.52 -6.13 -13.54
N LEU A 30 2.76 -6.15 -14.66
CA LEU A 30 1.44 -5.50 -14.71
C LEU A 30 0.44 -6.16 -13.76
N ILE A 31 0.40 -7.49 -13.70
CA ILE A 31 -0.47 -8.22 -12.78
C ILE A 31 -0.12 -7.88 -11.34
N LEU A 32 1.16 -7.97 -10.97
CA LEU A 32 1.63 -7.66 -9.63
C LEU A 32 1.30 -6.21 -9.25
N ALA A 33 1.64 -5.26 -10.11
CA ALA A 33 1.38 -3.85 -9.87
C ALA A 33 -0.13 -3.57 -9.68
N THR A 34 -0.98 -4.11 -10.55
CA THR A 34 -2.42 -3.88 -10.50
C THR A 34 -3.03 -4.50 -9.24
N VAL A 35 -2.78 -5.77 -8.99
CA VAL A 35 -3.36 -6.49 -7.85
C VAL A 35 -2.88 -5.89 -6.52
N ALA A 36 -1.58 -5.66 -6.39
CA ALA A 36 -1.02 -5.11 -5.16
C ALA A 36 -1.46 -3.65 -4.90
N THR A 37 -1.58 -2.83 -5.95
CA THR A 37 -2.07 -1.46 -5.81
C THR A 37 -3.55 -1.44 -5.40
N LEU A 38 -4.41 -2.23 -6.03
CA LEU A 38 -5.82 -2.30 -5.66
C LEU A 38 -6.01 -2.77 -4.22
N ALA A 39 -5.29 -3.83 -3.81
CA ALA A 39 -5.32 -4.31 -2.44
C ALA A 39 -4.79 -3.26 -1.45
N GLY A 40 -3.68 -2.60 -1.78
CA GLY A 40 -3.11 -1.51 -1.00
C GLY A 40 -4.06 -0.30 -0.87
N CYS A 41 -4.72 0.10 -1.95
CA CYS A 41 -5.72 1.17 -1.92
C CYS A 41 -6.89 0.83 -0.99
N LEU A 42 -7.38 -0.40 -1.00
CA LEU A 42 -8.45 -0.84 -0.08
C LEU A 42 -7.98 -0.79 1.38
N ILE A 43 -6.80 -1.33 1.68
CA ILE A 43 -6.21 -1.27 3.02
C ILE A 43 -6.05 0.19 3.47
N GLY A 44 -5.48 1.02 2.60
CA GLY A 44 -5.21 2.42 2.90
C GLY A 44 -6.48 3.24 3.08
N LEU A 45 -7.50 3.02 2.27
CA LEU A 45 -8.81 3.66 2.42
C LEU A 45 -9.42 3.33 3.78
N LEU A 46 -9.47 2.04 4.15
CA LEU A 46 -10.00 1.60 5.43
C LEU A 46 -9.22 2.21 6.61
N CYS A 47 -7.89 2.14 6.58
CA CYS A 47 -7.04 2.70 7.62
C CYS A 47 -7.17 4.23 7.71
N GLY A 48 -7.19 4.93 6.57
CA GLY A 48 -7.32 6.38 6.52
C GLY A 48 -8.65 6.88 7.09
N VAL A 49 -9.76 6.23 6.70
CA VAL A 49 -11.09 6.55 7.23
C VAL A 49 -11.17 6.24 8.73
N LEU A 50 -10.72 5.05 9.17
CA LEU A 50 -10.75 4.68 10.59
C LEU A 50 -9.93 5.64 11.46
N ASN A 51 -8.83 6.16 10.94
CA ASN A 51 -7.97 7.11 11.64
C ASN A 51 -8.62 8.50 11.81
N THR A 52 -9.61 8.83 10.99
CA THR A 52 -10.30 10.14 11.01
C THR A 52 -11.65 10.13 11.71
N ILE A 53 -12.19 8.97 12.12
CA ILE A 53 -13.48 8.89 12.81
C ILE A 53 -13.47 9.78 14.07
N PRO A 54 -14.31 10.83 14.15
CA PRO A 54 -14.35 11.68 15.34
C PRO A 54 -14.90 10.90 16.55
N TYR A 55 -14.37 11.17 17.72
CA TYR A 55 -14.99 10.71 18.98
C TYR A 55 -15.33 11.90 19.88
N ASN A 56 -16.52 11.86 20.46
CA ASN A 56 -17.01 12.91 21.34
C ASN A 56 -16.67 12.60 22.82
N LYS A 57 -16.58 13.67 23.63
CA LYS A 57 -16.40 13.50 25.09
C LYS A 57 -17.54 12.70 25.75
N ASN A 58 -18.73 12.72 25.15
CA ASN A 58 -19.94 12.03 25.61
C ASN A 58 -20.05 10.57 25.11
N ASP A 59 -19.11 10.11 24.26
CA ASP A 59 -19.10 8.72 23.80
C ASP A 59 -18.73 7.76 24.96
N ASN A 60 -19.25 6.54 24.88
CA ASN A 60 -18.96 5.48 25.84
C ASN A 60 -17.43 5.27 25.98
N ILE A 61 -16.96 5.12 27.22
CA ILE A 61 -15.54 4.92 27.55
C ILE A 61 -14.93 3.78 26.75
N VAL A 62 -15.69 2.68 26.55
CA VAL A 62 -15.26 1.53 25.76
C VAL A 62 -15.01 1.92 24.30
N LYS A 63 -15.94 2.64 23.65
CA LYS A 63 -15.79 3.12 22.26
C LYS A 63 -14.56 4.02 22.11
N ARG A 64 -14.34 4.94 23.06
CA ARG A 64 -13.18 5.84 23.06
C ARG A 64 -11.85 5.07 23.20
N PHE A 65 -11.82 4.06 24.06
CA PHE A 65 -10.65 3.22 24.25
C PHE A 65 -10.31 2.44 22.96
N PHE A 66 -11.30 1.79 22.35
CA PHE A 66 -11.10 1.04 21.10
C PHE A 66 -10.67 1.93 19.94
N LEU A 67 -11.30 3.09 19.74
CA LEU A 67 -10.90 4.03 18.68
C LEU A 67 -9.48 4.56 18.88
N ARG A 68 -9.08 4.83 20.14
CA ARG A 68 -7.70 5.24 20.45
C ARG A 68 -6.71 4.12 20.13
N LEU A 69 -7.02 2.89 20.53
CA LEU A 69 -6.16 1.73 20.24
C LEU A 69 -5.99 1.52 18.75
N ILE A 70 -7.09 1.54 17.98
CA ILE A 70 -7.07 1.42 16.50
C ILE A 70 -6.18 2.50 15.89
N ARG A 71 -6.31 3.75 16.32
CA ARG A 71 -5.47 4.85 15.81
C ARG A 71 -3.99 4.63 16.09
N ILE A 72 -3.64 4.21 17.30
CA ILE A 72 -2.24 3.92 17.65
C ILE A 72 -1.69 2.82 16.73
N VAL A 73 -2.44 1.74 16.55
CA VAL A 73 -2.03 0.64 15.65
C VAL A 73 -1.84 1.12 14.21
N ILE A 74 -2.79 1.91 13.69
CA ILE A 74 -2.69 2.47 12.33
C ILE A 74 -1.50 3.43 12.21
N GLN A 75 -1.25 4.28 13.20
CA GLN A 75 -0.11 5.20 13.20
C GLN A 75 1.21 4.45 13.20
N VAL A 76 1.37 3.46 14.06
CA VAL A 76 2.57 2.60 14.08
C VAL A 76 2.75 1.89 12.74
N TYR A 77 1.67 1.33 12.18
CA TYR A 77 1.71 0.72 10.85
C TYR A 77 2.22 1.70 9.79
N VAL A 78 1.62 2.89 9.71
CA VAL A 78 1.97 3.91 8.71
C VAL A 78 3.41 4.40 8.91
N GLU A 79 3.84 4.67 10.15
CA GLU A 79 5.21 5.11 10.44
C GLU A 79 6.25 4.05 10.06
N VAL A 80 6.04 2.80 10.45
CA VAL A 80 6.98 1.71 10.16
C VAL A 80 7.11 1.48 8.65
N PHE A 81 5.99 1.34 7.94
CA PHE A 81 6.02 1.00 6.51
C PHE A 81 6.41 2.17 5.60
N ARG A 82 6.20 3.40 6.02
CA ARG A 82 6.70 4.58 5.29
C ARG A 82 8.12 4.98 5.68
N GLY A 83 8.53 4.65 6.91
CA GLY A 83 9.85 4.98 7.43
C GLY A 83 10.94 3.98 7.08
N THR A 84 10.61 2.82 6.51
CA THR A 84 11.58 1.78 6.17
C THR A 84 11.60 1.50 4.66
N PRO A 85 12.77 1.22 4.06
CA PRO A 85 12.87 0.84 2.65
C PRO A 85 12.06 -0.42 2.32
N MET A 86 11.26 -0.38 1.25
CA MET A 86 10.42 -1.52 0.85
C MET A 86 11.23 -2.81 0.60
N VAL A 87 12.46 -2.68 0.09
CA VAL A 87 13.35 -3.84 -0.12
C VAL A 87 13.67 -4.52 1.20
N LEU A 88 13.93 -3.75 2.26
CA LEU A 88 14.19 -4.30 3.60
C LEU A 88 12.96 -5.04 4.14
N GLN A 89 11.76 -4.48 3.93
CA GLN A 89 10.49 -5.12 4.29
C GLN A 89 10.31 -6.45 3.55
N ALA A 90 10.62 -6.49 2.25
CA ALA A 90 10.55 -7.71 1.44
C ALA A 90 11.50 -8.80 1.95
N VAL A 91 12.75 -8.44 2.22
CA VAL A 91 13.76 -9.38 2.78
C VAL A 91 13.32 -9.89 4.14
N PHE A 92 12.85 -9.00 5.02
CA PHE A 92 12.38 -9.38 6.35
C PHE A 92 11.17 -10.33 6.29
N LEU A 93 10.17 -10.02 5.48
CA LEU A 93 8.95 -10.83 5.36
C LEU A 93 9.21 -12.18 4.70
N TYR A 94 10.10 -12.24 3.72
CA TYR A 94 10.34 -13.47 2.99
C TYR A 94 11.37 -14.40 3.66
N TYR A 95 12.40 -13.83 4.26
CA TYR A 95 13.48 -14.60 4.90
C TYR A 95 13.50 -14.48 6.43
N GLY A 96 13.28 -13.27 6.95
CA GLY A 96 13.37 -13.00 8.38
C GLY A 96 12.22 -13.62 9.16
N LEU A 97 10.98 -13.44 8.69
CA LEU A 97 9.81 -13.95 9.38
C LEU A 97 9.83 -15.49 9.56
N PRO A 98 10.14 -16.29 8.52
CA PRO A 98 10.34 -17.74 8.70
C PRO A 98 11.45 -18.09 9.70
N TYR A 99 12.55 -17.34 9.68
CA TYR A 99 13.66 -17.57 10.60
C TYR A 99 13.27 -17.35 12.06
N PHE A 100 12.56 -16.25 12.37
CA PHE A 100 12.14 -15.91 13.74
C PHE A 100 10.97 -16.76 14.24
N THR A 101 10.21 -17.38 13.34
CA THR A 101 9.03 -18.19 13.70
C THR A 101 9.25 -19.70 13.54
N ASP A 102 10.49 -20.14 13.41
CA ASP A 102 10.83 -21.56 13.14
C ASP A 102 9.99 -22.14 11.98
N ASN A 103 9.83 -21.37 10.91
CA ASN A 103 9.01 -21.70 9.74
C ASN A 103 7.49 -21.84 10.00
N ALA A 104 6.99 -21.42 11.15
CA ALA A 104 5.54 -21.42 11.42
C ALA A 104 4.82 -20.45 10.49
N VAL A 105 5.42 -19.31 10.17
CA VAL A 105 4.91 -18.33 9.20
C VAL A 105 5.92 -18.20 8.06
N LYS A 106 5.57 -18.79 6.90
CA LYS A 106 6.40 -18.72 5.70
C LYS A 106 5.56 -18.51 4.44
N PHE A 107 6.10 -17.75 3.51
CA PHE A 107 5.54 -17.63 2.17
C PHE A 107 6.09 -18.75 1.28
N THR A 108 5.26 -19.70 0.91
CA THR A 108 5.64 -20.79 0.00
C THR A 108 5.81 -20.28 -1.44
N ASN A 109 5.12 -19.19 -1.79
CA ASN A 109 5.15 -18.61 -3.13
C ASN A 109 5.66 -17.17 -3.06
N ILE A 110 6.74 -16.90 -3.81
CA ILE A 110 7.36 -15.56 -3.88
C ILE A 110 6.38 -14.50 -4.45
N TRP A 111 5.45 -14.88 -5.33
CA TRP A 111 4.43 -13.97 -5.86
C TRP A 111 3.48 -13.48 -4.79
N VAL A 112 3.05 -14.37 -3.91
CA VAL A 112 2.19 -13.99 -2.78
C VAL A 112 2.94 -13.06 -1.84
N ALA A 113 4.19 -13.36 -1.52
CA ALA A 113 5.02 -12.49 -0.70
C ALA A 113 5.17 -11.09 -1.34
N ALA A 114 5.46 -11.04 -2.64
CA ALA A 114 5.60 -9.77 -3.35
C ALA A 114 4.30 -8.94 -3.33
N ILE A 115 3.14 -9.57 -3.63
CA ILE A 115 1.84 -8.91 -3.56
C ILE A 115 1.58 -8.38 -2.15
N VAL A 116 1.82 -9.16 -1.11
CA VAL A 116 1.60 -8.75 0.29
C VAL A 116 2.49 -7.57 0.66
N VAL A 117 3.80 -7.64 0.37
CA VAL A 117 4.73 -6.54 0.67
C VAL A 117 4.31 -5.24 0.00
N VAL A 118 4.06 -5.29 -1.33
CA VAL A 118 3.67 -4.10 -2.09
C VAL A 118 2.31 -3.56 -1.64
N SER A 119 1.33 -4.45 -1.34
CA SER A 119 0.02 -4.03 -0.86
C SER A 119 0.08 -3.33 0.50
N ILE A 120 0.84 -3.88 1.45
CA ILE A 120 0.99 -3.29 2.78
C ILE A 120 1.72 -1.94 2.67
N ASN A 121 2.78 -1.87 1.88
CA ASN A 121 3.52 -0.62 1.67
C ASN A 121 2.63 0.45 1.00
N THR A 122 1.97 0.13 -0.11
CA THR A 122 1.03 1.03 -0.80
C THR A 122 -0.10 1.47 0.13
N GLY A 123 -0.62 0.53 0.95
CA GLY A 123 -1.66 0.81 1.92
C GLY A 123 -1.27 1.86 2.97
N ALA A 124 -0.02 1.84 3.44
CA ALA A 124 0.49 2.82 4.39
C ALA A 124 0.54 4.24 3.77
N TYR A 125 1.00 4.37 2.52
CA TYR A 125 1.00 5.65 1.81
C TYR A 125 -0.43 6.15 1.53
N MET A 126 -1.31 5.24 1.10
CA MET A 126 -2.70 5.57 0.81
C MET A 126 -3.48 5.98 2.06
N ALA A 127 -3.24 5.31 3.21
CA ALA A 127 -3.86 5.67 4.49
C ALA A 127 -3.56 7.12 4.89
N GLU A 128 -2.32 7.57 4.71
CA GLU A 128 -1.94 8.94 5.00
C GLU A 128 -2.52 9.93 3.99
N SER A 129 -2.56 9.58 2.71
CA SER A 129 -3.18 10.41 1.66
C SER A 129 -4.67 10.60 1.92
N VAL A 130 -5.40 9.55 2.27
CA VAL A 130 -6.82 9.61 2.62
C VAL A 130 -7.04 10.44 3.88
N ARG A 131 -6.23 10.21 4.94
CA ARG A 131 -6.29 10.99 6.17
C ARG A 131 -6.05 12.48 5.90
N GLY A 132 -5.00 12.79 5.13
CA GLY A 132 -4.66 14.16 4.75
C GLY A 132 -5.77 14.83 3.96
N GLY A 133 -6.36 14.13 2.98
CA GLY A 133 -7.49 14.63 2.20
C GLY A 133 -8.73 14.95 3.05
N ILE A 134 -9.06 14.08 4.01
CA ILE A 134 -10.21 14.32 4.90
C ILE A 134 -9.97 15.52 5.83
N ILE A 135 -8.76 15.65 6.38
CA ILE A 135 -8.42 16.74 7.34
C ILE A 135 -8.25 18.09 6.62
N SER A 136 -7.92 18.10 5.33
CA SER A 136 -7.73 19.34 4.56
C SER A 136 -9.05 20.09 4.24
N ILE A 137 -10.21 19.49 4.51
CA ILE A 137 -11.50 20.13 4.29
C ILE A 137 -11.66 21.30 5.26
N ASP A 138 -11.96 22.48 4.74
CA ASP A 138 -12.17 23.71 5.54
C ASP A 138 -13.32 23.50 6.54
N PRO A 139 -13.11 23.78 7.83
CA PRO A 139 -14.17 23.69 8.85
C PRO A 139 -15.40 24.52 8.53
N GLY A 140 -15.25 25.63 7.81
CA GLY A 140 -16.36 26.48 7.34
C GLY A 140 -17.37 25.77 6.46
N GLN A 141 -16.95 24.72 5.72
CA GLN A 141 -17.89 23.89 4.95
C GLN A 141 -18.83 23.12 5.88
N THR A 142 -18.29 22.57 6.98
CA THR A 142 -19.07 21.85 7.98
C THR A 142 -20.00 22.80 8.75
N GLU A 143 -19.53 24.01 9.06
CA GLU A 143 -20.32 25.04 9.73
C GLU A 143 -21.45 25.55 8.82
N GLY A 144 -21.16 25.78 7.54
CA GLY A 144 -22.16 26.17 6.54
C GLY A 144 -23.23 25.09 6.36
N ALA A 145 -22.84 23.82 6.28
CA ALA A 145 -23.79 22.70 6.20
C ALA A 145 -24.71 22.63 7.42
N LYS A 146 -24.19 22.86 8.62
CA LYS A 146 -24.99 22.91 9.85
C LYS A 146 -25.94 24.10 9.87
N ALA A 147 -25.52 25.25 9.34
CA ALA A 147 -26.36 26.46 9.29
C ALA A 147 -27.62 26.27 8.43
N ILE A 148 -27.57 25.42 7.40
CA ILE A 148 -28.72 25.06 6.56
C ILE A 148 -29.46 23.81 7.01
N GLY A 149 -29.17 23.30 8.24
CA GLY A 149 -29.87 22.18 8.85
C GLY A 149 -29.43 20.78 8.39
N MET A 150 -28.30 20.65 7.72
CA MET A 150 -27.75 19.32 7.41
C MET A 150 -27.24 18.64 8.68
N THR A 151 -27.66 17.40 8.88
CA THR A 151 -27.16 16.52 9.95
C THR A 151 -25.94 15.72 9.46
N HIS A 152 -25.10 15.33 10.39
CA HIS A 152 -23.94 14.44 10.11
C HIS A 152 -24.37 13.07 9.61
#